data_32c0c217c76f8d3b9492002f85fad795
#
_entry.id   32c0c217c76f8d3b9492002f85fad795
#
_cell.length_a   1.000
_cell.length_b   1.000
_cell.length_c   1.000
_cell.angle_alpha   90.00
_cell.angle_beta   90.00
_cell.angle_gamma   90.00
#
_symmetry.space_group_name_H-M   'P 1'
#
loop_
_entity.id
_entity.type
_entity.pdbx_description
1 polymer ?
#
loop_
_entity_poly.entity_id
_entity_poly.type
_entity_poly.pdbx_seq_one_letter_code
_entity_poly.pdbx_strand_id
1 'polypeptide(L)'
;MALSPLAPSEFPAIPNVQGVQLAVHASGMRYSGRDDLCLVVLSSGSIVGGAFTQSLCPSAPVDWCKKVIKGGSARTLLCNAGNANAFTGKAGQEVVESSAISLAGLIDVNPEDVFLASTGVIGEPFPPSDLVEHLPELVGKLQEADQDNWLAAANAIRTTDTFPKGSFAKINGTGAVVAGIAKGSGM
;
A
#
# COMPACT_ATOMS: atom_id res chain seq x y z
N MET A 1 -4.80 6.24 21.78
CA MET A 1 -3.39 6.33 22.25
C MET A 1 -2.99 7.79 22.25
N ALA A 2 -2.13 8.21 23.19
CA ALA A 2 -1.61 9.58 23.18
C ALA A 2 -0.71 9.81 21.94
N LEU A 3 -0.73 11.03 21.42
CA LEU A 3 0.13 11.43 20.31
C LEU A 3 1.61 11.34 20.76
N SER A 4 2.47 10.80 19.89
CA SER A 4 3.91 10.74 20.17
C SER A 4 4.48 12.15 20.34
N PRO A 5 5.38 12.39 21.32
CA PRO A 5 6.05 13.68 21.44
C PRO A 5 6.97 14.01 20.25
N LEU A 6 7.27 13.04 19.40
CA LEU A 6 8.03 13.20 18.16
C LEU A 6 7.15 13.47 16.93
N ALA A 7 5.82 13.53 17.11
CA ALA A 7 4.93 13.83 16.01
C ALA A 7 5.19 15.28 15.52
N PRO A 8 5.29 15.50 14.20
CA PRO A 8 5.32 16.86 13.66
C PRO A 8 4.01 17.57 13.94
N SER A 9 4.01 18.90 13.94
CA SER A 9 2.82 19.72 14.14
C SER A 9 1.77 19.50 13.04
N GLU A 10 2.21 19.19 11.83
CA GLU A 10 1.36 18.98 10.65
C GLU A 10 1.97 17.97 9.69
N PHE A 11 1.12 17.37 8.86
CA PHE A 11 1.57 16.51 7.76
C PHE A 11 2.12 17.38 6.63
N PRO A 12 3.24 17.01 5.98
CA PRO A 12 3.83 17.82 4.92
C PRO A 12 2.90 17.99 3.71
N ALA A 13 2.91 19.17 3.11
CA ALA A 13 2.16 19.46 1.88
C ALA A 13 2.83 18.79 0.68
N ILE A 14 2.71 17.47 0.58
CA ILE A 14 3.27 16.69 -0.54
C ILE A 14 2.58 17.14 -1.84
N PRO A 15 3.33 17.62 -2.84
CA PRO A 15 2.74 18.09 -4.09
C PRO A 15 2.15 16.95 -4.90
N ASN A 16 1.29 17.29 -5.86
CA ASN A 16 0.83 16.33 -6.85
C ASN A 16 2.02 15.74 -7.60
N VAL A 17 2.06 14.42 -7.71
CA VAL A 17 3.04 13.66 -8.48
C VAL A 17 2.36 13.15 -9.74
N GLN A 18 2.70 13.76 -10.86
CA GLN A 18 2.10 13.42 -12.15
C GLN A 18 2.23 11.93 -12.47
N GLY A 19 1.15 11.32 -12.91
CA GLY A 19 1.10 9.89 -13.26
C GLY A 19 0.96 8.97 -12.04
N VAL A 20 0.66 9.52 -10.87
CA VAL A 20 0.32 8.76 -9.66
C VAL A 20 -1.13 9.08 -9.27
N GLN A 21 -1.91 8.04 -9.04
CA GLN A 21 -3.26 8.14 -8.46
C GLN A 21 -3.31 7.37 -7.15
N LEU A 22 -4.11 7.84 -6.23
CA LEU A 22 -4.29 7.27 -4.90
C LEU A 22 -5.77 7.04 -4.62
N ALA A 23 -6.07 5.98 -3.90
CA ALA A 23 -7.38 5.74 -3.31
C ALA A 23 -7.23 5.11 -1.94
N VAL A 24 -8.20 5.36 -1.07
CA VAL A 24 -8.33 4.70 0.22
C VAL A 24 -9.75 4.21 0.43
N HIS A 25 -9.90 3.15 1.22
CA HIS A 25 -11.21 2.57 1.51
C HIS A 25 -11.20 1.91 2.89
N ALA A 26 -12.33 2.01 3.59
CA ALA A 26 -12.60 1.32 4.84
C ALA A 26 -13.23 -0.04 4.54
N SER A 27 -12.44 -1.11 4.54
CA SER A 27 -12.96 -2.46 4.31
C SER A 27 -13.74 -2.99 5.50
N GLY A 28 -13.41 -2.54 6.70
CA GLY A 28 -14.01 -3.08 7.92
C GLY A 28 -13.49 -4.45 8.35
N MET A 29 -12.51 -5.04 7.64
CA MET A 29 -11.95 -6.34 8.00
C MET A 29 -11.41 -6.39 9.44
N ARG A 30 -10.78 -5.36 9.90
CA ARG A 30 -10.22 -5.29 11.26
C ARG A 30 -10.59 -4.02 12.01
N TYR A 31 -10.72 -2.91 11.32
CA TYR A 31 -10.98 -1.60 11.90
C TYR A 31 -12.40 -1.14 11.56
N SER A 32 -13.03 -0.43 12.49
CA SER A 32 -14.30 0.23 12.24
C SER A 32 -14.09 1.74 12.15
N GLY A 33 -14.70 2.36 11.14
CA GLY A 33 -14.73 3.82 10.99
C GLY A 33 -13.42 4.47 10.57
N ARG A 34 -12.50 3.71 9.95
CA ARG A 34 -11.27 4.25 9.35
C ARG A 34 -10.89 3.49 8.09
N ASP A 35 -10.20 4.18 7.19
CA ASP A 35 -9.61 3.54 6.03
C ASP A 35 -8.48 2.58 6.43
N ASP A 36 -8.45 1.41 5.79
CA ASP A 36 -7.51 0.32 6.03
C ASP A 36 -7.02 -0.33 4.72
N LEU A 37 -7.55 0.11 3.59
CA LEU A 37 -7.02 -0.19 2.26
C LEU A 37 -6.47 1.08 1.62
N CYS A 38 -5.31 0.95 0.98
CA CYS A 38 -4.67 1.99 0.20
C CYS A 38 -4.24 1.42 -1.15
N LEU A 39 -4.63 2.08 -2.23
CA LEU A 39 -4.26 1.73 -3.60
C LEU A 39 -3.46 2.89 -4.20
N VAL A 40 -2.31 2.55 -4.75
CA VAL A 40 -1.50 3.43 -5.59
C VAL A 40 -1.54 2.91 -7.00
N VAL A 41 -1.91 3.73 -7.98
CA VAL A 41 -1.85 3.39 -9.40
C VAL A 41 -0.84 4.31 -10.09
N LEU A 42 -0.02 3.71 -10.93
CA LEU A 42 1.09 4.36 -11.62
C LEU A 42 0.84 4.39 -13.13
N SER A 43 1.31 5.43 -13.80
CA SER A 43 1.28 5.53 -15.25
C SER A 43 2.05 4.40 -15.92
N SER A 44 1.69 4.10 -17.19
CA SER A 44 2.41 3.14 -17.99
C SER A 44 3.88 3.54 -18.15
N GLY A 45 4.77 2.55 -18.15
CA GLY A 45 6.22 2.76 -18.22
C GLY A 45 6.88 3.06 -16.88
N SER A 46 6.14 3.02 -15.76
CA SER A 46 6.75 3.14 -14.43
C SER A 46 7.66 1.96 -14.15
N ILE A 47 8.84 2.27 -13.59
CA ILE A 47 9.84 1.27 -13.20
C ILE A 47 9.80 1.07 -11.69
N VAL A 48 10.17 -0.12 -11.22
CA VAL A 48 10.21 -0.47 -9.81
C VAL A 48 11.59 -0.89 -9.37
N GLY A 49 11.97 -0.46 -8.17
CA GLY A 49 13.14 -0.94 -7.45
C GLY A 49 12.78 -1.12 -5.98
N GLY A 50 13.35 -2.12 -5.33
CA GLY A 50 13.02 -2.39 -3.93
C GLY A 50 14.04 -3.28 -3.23
N ALA A 51 13.99 -3.22 -1.90
CA ALA A 51 14.71 -4.11 -1.01
C ALA A 51 13.71 -4.82 -0.09
N PHE A 52 13.97 -6.06 0.20
CA PHE A 52 13.10 -6.89 1.02
C PHE A 52 13.84 -7.44 2.24
N THR A 53 13.07 -7.83 3.24
CA THR A 53 13.60 -8.51 4.41
C THR A 53 14.40 -9.76 4.01
N GLN A 54 15.46 -10.05 4.77
CA GLN A 54 16.24 -11.29 4.69
C GLN A 54 15.72 -12.38 5.65
N SER A 55 14.55 -12.15 6.28
CA SER A 55 13.89 -13.16 7.11
C SER A 55 13.70 -14.47 6.33
N LEU A 56 13.92 -15.60 7.00
CA LEU A 56 13.63 -16.93 6.45
C LEU A 56 12.13 -17.25 6.41
N CYS A 57 11.32 -16.44 7.08
CA CYS A 57 9.86 -16.56 7.14
C CYS A 57 9.21 -15.22 6.74
N PRO A 58 9.35 -14.79 5.47
CA PRO A 58 8.69 -13.58 5.00
C PRO A 58 7.18 -13.78 4.92
N SER A 59 6.42 -12.68 4.88
CA SER A 59 4.98 -12.74 4.65
C SER A 59 4.66 -13.03 3.18
N ALA A 60 3.46 -13.53 2.91
CA ALA A 60 3.03 -13.87 1.55
C ALA A 60 3.14 -12.68 0.56
N PRO A 61 2.77 -11.43 0.91
CA PRO A 61 3.01 -10.28 0.04
C PRO A 61 4.49 -10.03 -0.27
N VAL A 62 5.38 -10.28 0.69
CA VAL A 62 6.83 -10.11 0.46
C VAL A 62 7.34 -11.15 -0.55
N ASP A 63 6.92 -12.41 -0.44
CA ASP A 63 7.30 -13.46 -1.39
C ASP A 63 6.77 -13.15 -2.79
N TRP A 64 5.54 -12.70 -2.90
CA TRP A 64 4.96 -12.22 -4.16
C TRP A 64 5.79 -11.09 -4.78
N CYS A 65 6.05 -10.03 -4.01
CA CYS A 65 6.82 -8.88 -4.50
C CYS A 65 8.26 -9.26 -4.90
N LYS A 66 8.92 -10.16 -4.16
CA LYS A 66 10.24 -10.72 -4.54
C LYS A 66 10.21 -11.45 -5.88
N LYS A 67 9.07 -12.10 -6.21
CA LYS A 67 8.88 -12.79 -7.50
C LYS A 67 8.70 -11.79 -8.62
N VAL A 68 7.76 -10.85 -8.48
CA VAL A 68 7.33 -9.96 -9.57
C VAL A 68 8.30 -8.79 -9.83
N ILE A 69 9.06 -8.31 -8.84
CA ILE A 69 10.00 -7.21 -9.01
C ILE A 69 11.08 -7.49 -10.07
N LYS A 70 11.29 -8.75 -10.40
CA LYS A 70 12.24 -9.16 -11.45
C LYS A 70 11.83 -8.65 -12.84
N GLY A 71 10.55 -8.35 -13.05
CA GLY A 71 10.03 -7.75 -14.27
C GLY A 71 10.47 -6.29 -14.47
N GLY A 72 10.87 -5.60 -13.39
CA GLY A 72 11.36 -4.21 -13.43
C GLY A 72 10.28 -3.16 -13.63
N SER A 73 9.01 -3.54 -13.86
CA SER A 73 7.86 -2.65 -14.02
C SER A 73 6.90 -2.75 -12.84
N ALA A 74 6.15 -1.68 -12.58
CA ALA A 74 5.03 -1.67 -11.65
C ALA A 74 3.91 -0.77 -12.18
N ARG A 75 2.67 -1.20 -11.99
CA ARG A 75 1.47 -0.43 -12.32
C ARG A 75 0.67 -0.09 -11.08
N THR A 76 0.77 -0.88 -10.03
CA THR A 76 0.02 -0.61 -8.82
C THR A 76 0.66 -1.22 -7.57
N LEU A 77 0.36 -0.60 -6.43
CA LEU A 77 0.63 -1.13 -5.10
C LEU A 77 -0.68 -1.10 -4.30
N LEU A 78 -1.13 -2.28 -3.87
CA LEU A 78 -2.24 -2.43 -2.93
C LEU A 78 -1.69 -2.71 -1.53
N CYS A 79 -2.11 -1.91 -0.55
CA CYS A 79 -1.75 -2.10 0.84
C CYS A 79 -3.01 -2.32 1.69
N ASN A 80 -3.02 -3.34 2.55
CA ASN A 80 -4.01 -3.50 3.59
C ASN A 80 -3.41 -3.35 4.99
N ALA A 81 -4.12 -2.68 5.89
CA ALA A 81 -3.79 -2.58 7.30
C ALA A 81 -4.79 -3.40 8.14
N GLY A 82 -4.29 -4.02 9.22
CA GLY A 82 -5.10 -4.84 10.14
C GLY A 82 -4.67 -6.30 10.17
N ASN A 83 -4.23 -6.85 9.05
CA ASN A 83 -3.68 -8.20 8.95
C ASN A 83 -2.37 -8.16 8.14
N ALA A 84 -1.31 -8.77 8.66
CA ALA A 84 0.01 -8.78 8.03
C ALA A 84 0.16 -9.85 6.94
N ASN A 85 -0.79 -10.75 6.82
CA ASN A 85 -0.72 -11.93 5.96
C ASN A 85 0.62 -12.66 6.08
N ALA A 86 1.08 -12.82 7.32
CA ALA A 86 2.33 -13.45 7.69
C ALA A 86 2.04 -14.69 8.54
N PHE A 87 2.80 -15.77 8.32
CA PHE A 87 2.58 -17.10 8.93
C PHE A 87 1.18 -17.67 8.63
N THR A 88 0.64 -17.38 7.48
CA THR A 88 -0.70 -17.81 7.00
C THR A 88 -0.63 -18.97 5.99
N GLY A 89 0.59 -19.38 5.61
CA GLY A 89 0.82 -20.51 4.72
C GLY A 89 0.15 -20.36 3.36
N LYS A 90 -0.44 -21.45 2.84
CA LYS A 90 -1.11 -21.45 1.53
C LYS A 90 -2.29 -20.49 1.45
N ALA A 91 -3.08 -20.34 2.51
CA ALA A 91 -4.18 -19.42 2.53
C ALA A 91 -3.71 -17.98 2.27
N GLY A 92 -2.57 -17.58 2.85
CA GLY A 92 -2.00 -16.26 2.60
C GLY A 92 -1.52 -16.07 1.17
N GLN A 93 -1.00 -17.11 0.53
CA GLN A 93 -0.63 -17.07 -0.89
C GLN A 93 -1.86 -16.91 -1.78
N GLU A 94 -2.94 -17.65 -1.49
CA GLU A 94 -4.22 -17.53 -2.22
C GLU A 94 -4.81 -16.11 -2.13
N VAL A 95 -4.73 -15.45 -0.97
CA VAL A 95 -5.13 -14.05 -0.81
C VAL A 95 -4.33 -13.14 -1.75
N VAL A 96 -3.01 -13.29 -1.75
CA VAL A 96 -2.12 -12.47 -2.58
C VAL A 96 -2.39 -12.66 -4.07
N GLU A 97 -2.45 -13.90 -4.53
CA GLU A 97 -2.67 -14.23 -5.95
C GLU A 97 -4.06 -13.76 -6.42
N SER A 98 -5.10 -14.05 -5.64
CA SER A 98 -6.47 -13.61 -5.96
C SER A 98 -6.59 -12.09 -6.01
N SER A 99 -5.96 -11.38 -5.06
CA SER A 99 -5.97 -9.92 -5.04
C SER A 99 -5.23 -9.32 -6.24
N ALA A 100 -4.07 -9.87 -6.59
CA ALA A 100 -3.29 -9.41 -7.74
C ALA A 100 -4.06 -9.62 -9.05
N ILE A 101 -4.63 -10.80 -9.27
CA ILE A 101 -5.41 -11.13 -10.48
C ILE A 101 -6.67 -10.24 -10.57
N SER A 102 -7.42 -10.11 -9.47
CA SER A 102 -8.65 -9.33 -9.45
C SER A 102 -8.38 -7.84 -9.70
N LEU A 103 -7.38 -7.27 -9.03
CA LEU A 103 -7.02 -5.87 -9.24
C LEU A 103 -6.49 -5.62 -10.65
N ALA A 104 -5.65 -6.51 -11.17
CA ALA A 104 -5.13 -6.43 -12.54
C ALA A 104 -6.25 -6.39 -13.58
N GLY A 105 -7.29 -7.21 -13.40
CA GLY A 105 -8.48 -7.20 -14.28
C GLY A 105 -9.31 -5.92 -14.18
N LEU A 106 -9.37 -5.28 -13.00
CA LEU A 106 -10.12 -4.03 -12.81
C LEU A 106 -9.46 -2.81 -13.44
N ILE A 107 -8.13 -2.79 -13.55
CA ILE A 107 -7.37 -1.64 -14.06
C ILE A 107 -6.63 -1.94 -15.38
N ASP A 108 -6.90 -3.08 -16.00
CA ASP A 108 -6.34 -3.53 -17.28
C ASP A 108 -4.80 -3.52 -17.31
N VAL A 109 -4.20 -4.30 -16.40
CA VAL A 109 -2.74 -4.49 -16.30
C VAL A 109 -2.40 -5.97 -16.11
N ASN A 110 -1.12 -6.32 -16.20
CA ASN A 110 -0.71 -7.68 -15.87
C ASN A 110 -0.66 -7.91 -14.34
N PRO A 111 -1.03 -9.09 -13.84
CA PRO A 111 -0.90 -9.40 -12.41
C PRO A 111 0.53 -9.25 -11.87
N GLU A 112 1.54 -9.46 -12.71
CA GLU A 112 2.94 -9.28 -12.34
C GLU A 112 3.35 -7.81 -12.15
N ASP A 113 2.54 -6.85 -12.59
CA ASP A 113 2.74 -5.42 -12.35
C ASP A 113 2.01 -4.93 -11.08
N VAL A 114 1.34 -5.85 -10.36
CA VAL A 114 0.64 -5.58 -9.09
C VAL A 114 1.53 -5.93 -7.91
N PHE A 115 1.89 -4.94 -7.13
CA PHE A 115 2.61 -5.10 -5.86
C PHE A 115 1.62 -5.09 -4.69
N LEU A 116 1.94 -5.85 -3.64
CA LEU A 116 1.10 -6.01 -2.47
C LEU A 116 1.89 -5.77 -1.18
N ALA A 117 1.25 -5.13 -0.23
CA ALA A 117 1.79 -4.95 1.12
C ALA A 117 0.69 -5.17 2.15
N SER A 118 0.99 -5.92 3.20
CA SER A 118 0.06 -6.19 4.29
C SER A 118 0.71 -5.88 5.62
N THR A 119 -0.06 -5.33 6.54
CA THR A 119 0.44 -4.97 7.87
C THR A 119 -0.63 -5.15 8.94
N GLY A 120 -0.24 -5.62 10.12
CA GLY A 120 -1.15 -5.82 11.26
C GLY A 120 -0.92 -7.12 11.98
N VAL A 121 -2.00 -7.85 12.29
CA VAL A 121 -1.95 -9.10 13.04
C VAL A 121 -1.23 -10.18 12.24
N ILE A 122 -0.46 -10.99 12.93
CA ILE A 122 0.35 -12.08 12.37
C ILE A 122 -0.32 -13.42 12.75
N GLY A 123 -0.33 -14.38 11.82
CA GLY A 123 -0.78 -15.75 12.09
C GLY A 123 -2.29 -15.97 11.99
N GLU A 124 -3.06 -14.96 11.61
CA GLU A 124 -4.50 -15.07 11.36
C GLU A 124 -4.76 -15.15 9.84
N PRO A 125 -5.08 -16.33 9.28
CA PRO A 125 -5.51 -16.42 7.88
C PRO A 125 -6.90 -15.79 7.70
N PHE A 126 -7.15 -15.25 6.51
CA PHE A 126 -8.44 -14.71 6.10
C PHE A 126 -8.75 -15.13 4.66
N PRO A 127 -10.01 -15.22 4.25
CA PRO A 127 -10.35 -15.61 2.89
C PRO A 127 -10.05 -14.48 1.90
N PRO A 128 -9.71 -14.80 0.63
CA PRO A 128 -9.49 -13.80 -0.40
C PRO A 128 -10.67 -12.84 -0.60
N SER A 129 -11.90 -13.30 -0.39
CA SER A 129 -13.12 -12.47 -0.50
C SER A 129 -13.06 -11.21 0.33
N ASP A 130 -12.53 -11.30 1.56
CA ASP A 130 -12.47 -10.17 2.50
C ASP A 130 -11.68 -8.97 1.95
N LEU A 131 -10.80 -9.19 0.98
CA LEU A 131 -10.05 -8.14 0.33
C LEU A 131 -10.59 -7.84 -1.07
N VAL A 132 -10.86 -8.90 -1.85
CA VAL A 132 -11.22 -8.80 -3.27
C VAL A 132 -12.56 -8.09 -3.47
N GLU A 133 -13.56 -8.29 -2.59
CA GLU A 133 -14.87 -7.65 -2.71
C GLU A 133 -14.84 -6.12 -2.59
N HIS A 134 -13.81 -5.57 -1.96
CA HIS A 134 -13.64 -4.12 -1.81
C HIS A 134 -12.89 -3.46 -2.98
N LEU A 135 -12.21 -4.23 -3.83
CA LEU A 135 -11.39 -3.69 -4.92
C LEU A 135 -12.15 -2.84 -5.94
N PRO A 136 -13.39 -3.20 -6.38
CA PRO A 136 -14.14 -2.38 -7.31
C PRO A 136 -14.45 -0.97 -6.76
N GLU A 137 -14.84 -0.89 -5.48
CA GLU A 137 -15.12 0.39 -4.84
C GLU A 137 -13.82 1.20 -4.63
N LEU A 138 -12.74 0.54 -4.22
CA LEU A 138 -11.44 1.17 -4.05
C LEU A 138 -10.91 1.76 -5.37
N VAL A 139 -11.01 1.01 -6.48
CA VAL A 139 -10.66 1.50 -7.83
C VAL A 139 -11.53 2.67 -8.26
N GLY A 140 -12.84 2.63 -7.96
CA GLY A 140 -13.76 3.71 -8.25
C GLY A 140 -13.47 5.03 -7.49
N LYS A 141 -12.64 4.98 -6.45
CA LYS A 141 -12.22 6.15 -5.64
C LYS A 141 -10.86 6.75 -6.07
N LEU A 142 -10.23 6.24 -7.12
CA LEU A 142 -8.93 6.73 -7.57
C LEU A 142 -8.99 8.20 -7.95
N GLN A 143 -8.08 8.98 -7.41
CA GLN A 143 -7.90 10.41 -7.64
C GLN A 143 -6.42 10.74 -7.80
N GLU A 144 -6.12 11.92 -8.35
CA GLU A 144 -4.76 12.44 -8.43
C GLU A 144 -4.09 12.47 -7.05
N ALA A 145 -2.79 12.21 -7.02
CA ALA A 145 -2.00 12.15 -5.80
C ALA A 145 -1.69 13.56 -5.24
N ASP A 146 -2.72 14.29 -4.84
CA ASP A 146 -2.62 15.59 -4.17
C ASP A 146 -2.30 15.45 -2.66
N GLN A 147 -2.18 16.57 -1.97
CA GLN A 147 -1.84 16.62 -0.55
C GLN A 147 -2.82 15.82 0.33
N ASP A 148 -4.12 15.95 0.08
CA ASP A 148 -5.15 15.32 0.91
C ASP A 148 -5.16 13.82 0.69
N ASN A 149 -4.96 13.36 -0.54
CA ASN A 149 -4.87 11.95 -0.89
C ASN A 149 -3.57 11.30 -0.36
N TRP A 150 -2.45 12.02 -0.32
CA TRP A 150 -1.23 11.55 0.36
C TRP A 150 -1.44 11.39 1.87
N LEU A 151 -2.12 12.34 2.51
CA LEU A 151 -2.46 12.24 3.92
C LEU A 151 -3.41 11.06 4.19
N ALA A 152 -4.44 10.88 3.36
CA ALA A 152 -5.37 9.76 3.45
C ALA A 152 -4.62 8.42 3.32
N ALA A 153 -3.76 8.28 2.31
CA ALA A 153 -2.94 7.08 2.09
C ALA A 153 -2.02 6.79 3.30
N ALA A 154 -1.33 7.82 3.81
CA ALA A 154 -0.47 7.67 4.99
C ALA A 154 -1.26 7.25 6.24
N ASN A 155 -2.52 7.69 6.38
CA ASN A 155 -3.40 7.24 7.46
C ASN A 155 -3.88 5.80 7.26
N ALA A 156 -4.26 5.40 6.06
CA ALA A 156 -4.81 4.08 5.76
C ALA A 156 -3.81 2.95 6.06
N ILE A 157 -2.52 3.16 5.80
CA ILE A 157 -1.48 2.15 6.03
C ILE A 157 -1.03 2.00 7.49
N ARG A 158 -1.47 2.88 8.41
CA ARG A 158 -1.08 2.82 9.83
C ARG A 158 -1.72 1.65 10.56
N THR A 159 -1.04 1.17 11.59
CA THR A 159 -1.57 0.20 12.57
C THR A 159 -1.50 0.78 13.99
N THR A 160 -0.35 0.71 14.62
CA THR A 160 -0.11 1.21 15.99
C THR A 160 0.53 2.59 16.02
N ASP A 161 0.83 3.17 14.89
CA ASP A 161 1.35 4.52 14.78
C ASP A 161 0.38 5.56 15.33
N THR A 162 0.87 6.55 16.04
CA THR A 162 0.05 7.61 16.60
C THR A 162 -0.17 8.78 15.64
N PHE A 163 0.59 8.85 14.54
CA PHE A 163 0.49 9.90 13.51
C PHE A 163 0.88 9.38 12.12
N PRO A 164 0.34 9.97 11.03
CA PRO A 164 0.77 9.67 9.66
C PRO A 164 2.16 10.23 9.39
N LYS A 165 2.95 9.53 8.58
CA LYS A 165 4.31 9.93 8.22
C LYS A 165 4.42 10.09 6.72
N GLY A 166 4.85 11.27 6.29
CA GLY A 166 5.13 11.58 4.90
C GLY A 166 6.29 12.55 4.78
N SER A 167 6.90 12.58 3.61
CA SER A 167 7.94 13.55 3.27
C SER A 167 8.04 13.70 1.76
N PHE A 168 8.59 14.83 1.31
CA PHE A 168 8.93 15.01 -0.10
C PHE A 168 10.16 15.89 -0.26
N ALA A 169 10.78 15.78 -1.43
CA ALA A 169 11.85 16.67 -1.86
C ALA A 169 11.74 16.94 -3.37
N LYS A 170 12.02 18.17 -3.78
CA LYS A 170 12.15 18.52 -5.18
C LYS A 170 13.62 18.35 -5.62
N ILE A 171 13.81 17.75 -6.78
CA ILE A 171 15.17 17.61 -7.35
C ILE A 171 15.49 18.87 -8.13
N ASN A 172 16.47 19.65 -7.64
CA ASN A 172 16.85 20.92 -8.25
C ASN A 172 17.21 20.75 -9.74
N GLY A 173 16.70 21.65 -10.58
CA GLY A 173 17.00 21.69 -12.01
C GLY A 173 16.28 20.67 -12.89
N THR A 174 15.44 19.79 -12.32
CA THR A 174 14.74 18.74 -13.11
C THR A 174 13.22 18.86 -13.09
N GLY A 175 12.64 19.57 -12.14
CA GLY A 175 11.20 19.56 -11.88
C GLY A 175 10.66 18.26 -11.27
N ALA A 176 11.50 17.25 -11.10
CA ALA A 176 11.12 15.98 -10.49
C ALA A 176 10.92 16.11 -8.97
N VAL A 177 10.02 15.30 -8.45
CA VAL A 177 9.69 15.21 -7.02
C VAL A 177 9.92 13.79 -6.54
N VAL A 178 10.56 13.67 -5.38
CA VAL A 178 10.56 12.44 -4.59
C VAL A 178 9.51 12.61 -3.50
N ALA A 179 8.49 11.78 -3.48
CA ALA A 179 7.45 11.77 -2.46
C ALA A 179 7.40 10.40 -1.79
N GLY A 180 7.09 10.36 -0.51
CA GLY A 180 7.02 9.10 0.22
C GLY A 180 6.15 9.18 1.46
N ILE A 181 5.50 8.06 1.75
CA ILE A 181 4.80 7.81 3.01
C ILE A 181 5.38 6.59 3.69
N ALA A 182 5.30 6.54 5.00
CA ALA A 182 5.79 5.41 5.78
C ALA A 182 4.90 5.14 6.98
N LYS A 183 4.98 3.93 7.50
CA LYS A 183 4.33 3.57 8.77
C LYS A 183 5.31 2.82 9.68
N GLY A 184 4.94 2.71 10.94
CA GLY A 184 5.71 1.97 11.94
C GLY A 184 6.39 2.86 12.95
N SER A 185 6.61 2.30 14.14
CA SER A 185 7.31 2.97 15.25
C SER A 185 8.33 2.08 15.95
N GLY A 186 8.56 0.87 15.45
CA GLY A 186 9.52 -0.06 16.05
C GLY A 186 9.40 -1.49 15.53
N MET A 187 8.23 -1.85 15.03
CA MET A 187 8.02 -3.18 14.43
C MET A 187 6.94 -3.09 13.37
#